data_9736147150d74b9a4a3f6828d50fbf89
#
_entry.id   9736147150d74b9a4a3f6828d50fbf89
#
_cell.length_a   1.000
_cell.length_b   1.000
_cell.length_c   1.000
_cell.angle_alpha   90.00
_cell.angle_beta   90.00
_cell.angle_gamma   90.00
#
_symmetry.space_group_name_H-M   'P 1'
#
loop_
_entity.id
_entity.type
_entity.pdbx_description
1 polymer ?
#
loop_
_entity_poly.entity_id
_entity_poly.type
_entity_poly.pdbx_seq_one_letter_code
_entity_poly.pdbx_strand_id
1 'polypeptide(L)' 'MDDDAVTLARAIGARPKQERSARGWTLDQLAQSAGVSRRMVVNVEQGSVNPSVGTLLRLSDALGVGLPALVQPP' A
#
# COMPACT_ATOMS: atom_id res chain seq x y z
N MET A 1 7.68 -19.78 7.14
CA MET A 1 8.57 -19.71 6.00
C MET A 1 8.60 -18.32 5.45
N ASP A 2 9.80 -17.81 5.22
CA ASP A 2 10.00 -16.43 4.81
C ASP A 2 9.39 -16.13 3.43
N ASP A 3 9.31 -17.15 2.55
CA ASP A 3 8.77 -16.99 1.22
C ASP A 3 7.29 -16.58 1.23
N ASP A 4 6.51 -17.11 2.17
CA ASP A 4 5.09 -16.78 2.28
C ASP A 4 4.91 -15.32 2.72
N ALA A 5 5.72 -14.86 3.68
CA ALA A 5 5.66 -13.49 4.15
C ALA A 5 6.09 -12.50 3.05
N VAL A 6 7.13 -12.84 2.30
CA VAL A 6 7.61 -12.02 1.17
C VAL A 6 6.54 -11.94 0.08
N THR A 7 5.94 -13.07 -0.26
CA THR A 7 4.89 -13.13 -1.28
C THR A 7 3.69 -12.28 -0.86
N LEU A 8 3.28 -12.38 0.42
CA LEU A 8 2.17 -11.60 0.95
C LEU A 8 2.47 -10.11 0.93
N ALA A 9 3.67 -9.71 1.35
CA ALA A 9 4.06 -8.31 1.35
C ALA A 9 4.04 -7.71 -0.05
N ARG A 10 4.50 -8.45 -1.05
CA ARG A 10 4.47 -8.02 -2.45
C ARG A 10 3.04 -7.90 -2.98
N ALA A 11 2.19 -8.86 -2.64
CA ALA A 11 0.79 -8.83 -3.05
C ALA A 11 0.08 -7.63 -2.42
N ILE A 12 0.32 -7.35 -1.15
CA ILE A 12 -0.25 -6.20 -0.46
C ILE A 12 0.22 -4.89 -1.09
N GLY A 13 1.49 -4.81 -1.50
CA GLY A 13 2.05 -3.58 -2.08
C GLY A 13 1.62 -3.30 -3.51
N ALA A 14 1.26 -4.34 -4.27
CA ALA A 14 0.94 -4.21 -5.69
C ALA A 14 -0.32 -3.39 -5.92
N ARG A 15 -1.37 -3.59 -5.14
CA ARG A 15 -2.64 -2.88 -5.35
C ARG A 15 -2.56 -1.41 -4.99
N PRO A 16 -1.96 -1.00 -3.85
CA PRO A 16 -1.78 0.41 -3.56
C PRO A 16 -1.00 1.16 -4.64
N LYS A 17 0.05 0.54 -5.17
CA LYS A 17 0.84 1.13 -6.24
C LYS A 17 -0.01 1.33 -7.51
N GLN A 18 -0.79 0.32 -7.88
CA GLN A 18 -1.67 0.41 -9.03
C GLN A 18 -2.70 1.52 -8.87
N GLU A 19 -3.34 1.59 -7.70
CA GLU A 19 -4.36 2.60 -7.42
C GLU A 19 -3.78 4.01 -7.41
N ARG A 20 -2.58 4.16 -6.82
CA ARG A 20 -1.87 5.44 -6.84
C ARG A 20 -1.54 5.87 -8.27
N SER A 21 -1.00 4.95 -9.06
CA SER A 21 -0.61 5.23 -10.45
C SER A 21 -1.83 5.57 -11.32
N ALA A 22 -2.95 4.89 -11.09
CA ALA A 22 -4.19 5.15 -11.82
C ALA A 22 -4.69 6.57 -11.59
N ARG A 23 -4.40 7.17 -10.42
CA ARG A 23 -4.78 8.55 -10.10
C ARG A 23 -3.75 9.57 -10.55
N GLY A 24 -2.60 9.12 -11.06
CA GLY A 24 -1.51 10.00 -11.42
C GLY A 24 -0.83 10.64 -10.21
N TRP A 25 -0.93 10.03 -9.04
CA TRP A 25 -0.36 10.58 -7.81
C TRP A 25 1.10 10.20 -7.67
N THR A 26 1.88 11.13 -7.11
CA THR A 26 3.23 10.85 -6.66
C THR A 26 3.21 10.09 -5.34
N LEU A 27 4.36 9.53 -4.97
CA LEU A 27 4.53 8.89 -3.65
C LEU A 27 4.23 9.90 -2.53
N ASP A 28 4.70 11.14 -2.68
CA ASP A 28 4.46 12.18 -1.67
C ASP A 28 2.97 12.52 -1.57
N GLN A 29 2.26 12.57 -2.67
CA GLN A 29 0.82 12.86 -2.65
C GLN A 29 0.05 11.77 -1.91
N LEU A 30 0.35 10.51 -2.16
CA LEU A 30 -0.30 9.43 -1.43
C LEU A 30 0.07 9.47 0.06
N ALA A 31 1.35 9.67 0.37
CA ALA A 31 1.80 9.75 1.77
C ALA A 31 1.08 10.86 2.52
N GLN A 32 0.98 12.03 1.92
CA GLN A 32 0.32 13.17 2.54
C GLN A 32 -1.18 12.91 2.72
N SER A 33 -1.83 12.35 1.72
CA SER A 33 -3.26 12.04 1.79
C SER A 33 -3.57 10.97 2.84
N ALA A 34 -2.69 9.99 2.99
CA ALA A 34 -2.88 8.89 3.94
C ALA A 34 -2.39 9.23 5.35
N GLY A 35 -1.64 10.32 5.53
CA GLY A 35 -1.08 10.67 6.82
C GLY A 35 0.03 9.72 7.27
N VAL A 36 0.79 9.18 6.33
CA VAL A 36 1.94 8.31 6.59
C VAL A 36 3.19 8.91 5.94
N SER A 37 4.37 8.40 6.31
CA SER A 37 5.60 8.89 5.70
C SER A 37 5.73 8.40 4.26
N ARG A 38 6.48 9.17 3.46
CA ARG A 38 6.83 8.74 2.10
C ARG A 38 7.57 7.41 2.13
N ARG A 39 8.49 7.24 3.10
CA ARG A 39 9.23 5.99 3.27
C ARG A 39 8.30 4.80 3.47
N MET A 40 7.24 4.99 4.27
CA MET A 40 6.27 3.92 4.49
C MET A 40 5.58 3.54 3.18
N VAL A 41 5.17 4.52 2.37
CA VAL A 41 4.53 4.24 1.07
C VAL A 41 5.50 3.47 0.18
N VAL A 42 6.75 3.91 0.09
CA VAL A 42 7.78 3.22 -0.71
C VAL A 42 7.92 1.77 -0.25
N ASN A 43 8.07 1.56 1.05
CA ASN A 43 8.27 0.22 1.62
C ASN A 43 7.08 -0.69 1.36
N VAL A 44 5.86 -0.17 1.48
CA VAL A 44 4.65 -0.95 1.21
C VAL A 44 4.60 -1.34 -0.27
N GLU A 45 4.83 -0.38 -1.17
CA GLU A 45 4.75 -0.65 -2.62
C GLU A 45 5.81 -1.61 -3.09
N GLN A 46 6.99 -1.58 -2.49
CA GLN A 46 8.09 -2.50 -2.82
C GLN A 46 7.94 -3.87 -2.19
N GLY A 47 6.98 -4.03 -1.27
CA GLY A 47 6.80 -5.29 -0.57
C GLY A 47 7.91 -5.58 0.43
N SER A 48 8.61 -4.55 0.92
CA SER A 48 9.71 -4.71 1.86
C SER A 48 9.25 -4.71 3.32
N VAL A 49 7.98 -4.46 3.58
CA VAL A 49 7.37 -4.52 4.92
C VAL A 49 5.99 -5.15 4.83
N ASN A 50 5.53 -5.72 5.93
CA ASN A 50 4.12 -6.07 6.12
C ASN A 50 3.51 -4.96 6.97
N PRO A 51 2.71 -4.05 6.37
CA PRO A 51 2.19 -2.91 7.10
C PRO A 51 1.18 -3.34 8.16
N SER A 52 1.05 -2.53 9.21
CA SER A 52 0.01 -2.74 10.20
C SER A 52 -1.37 -2.53 9.58
N VAL A 53 -2.41 -3.05 10.24
CA VAL A 53 -3.80 -2.81 9.84
C VAL A 53 -4.09 -1.30 9.82
N GLY A 54 -3.57 -0.57 10.80
CA GLY A 54 -3.74 0.88 10.84
C GLY A 54 -3.18 1.58 9.61
N THR A 55 -1.98 1.19 9.18
CA THR A 55 -1.38 1.74 7.96
C THR A 55 -2.21 1.38 6.74
N LEU A 56 -2.68 0.14 6.63
CA LEU A 56 -3.51 -0.29 5.51
C LEU A 56 -4.83 0.48 5.47
N LEU A 57 -5.45 0.73 6.62
CA LEU A 57 -6.69 1.52 6.69
C LEU A 57 -6.46 2.96 6.22
N ARG A 58 -5.35 3.57 6.59
CA ARG A 58 -5.01 4.92 6.14
C ARG A 58 -4.82 4.97 4.63
N LEU A 59 -4.14 3.98 4.06
CA LEU A 59 -3.96 3.89 2.62
C LEU A 59 -5.30 3.65 1.91
N SER A 60 -6.14 2.77 2.45
CA SER A 60 -7.44 2.49 1.84
C SER A 60 -8.33 3.73 1.85
N ASP A 61 -8.34 4.49 2.94
CA ASP A 61 -9.10 5.73 3.01
C ASP A 61 -8.61 6.75 1.99
N ALA A 62 -7.30 6.92 1.89
CA ALA A 62 -6.70 7.88 0.95
C ALA A 62 -7.02 7.51 -0.50
N LEU A 63 -7.01 6.23 -0.82
CA LEU A 63 -7.25 5.75 -2.18
C LEU A 63 -8.74 5.54 -2.48
N GLY A 64 -9.59 5.58 -1.47
CA GLY A 64 -11.02 5.37 -1.65
C GLY A 64 -11.41 3.96 -2.01
N VAL A 65 -10.58 2.97 -1.67
CA VAL A 65 -10.87 1.55 -1.90
C VAL A 65 -11.00 0.85 -0.55
N GLY A 66 -11.88 -0.14 -0.46
CA GLY A 66 -12.05 -0.89 0.76
C GLY A 66 -10.81 -1.74 1.08
N LEU A 67 -10.58 -2.01 2.36
CA LEU A 67 -9.43 -2.78 2.80
C LEU A 67 -9.34 -4.16 2.11
N PRO A 68 -10.43 -4.93 1.97
CA PRO A 68 -10.33 -6.22 1.28
C PRO A 68 -9.82 -6.08 -0.15
N ALA A 69 -10.26 -5.06 -0.88
CA ALA A 69 -9.78 -4.83 -2.24
C ALA A 69 -8.32 -4.43 -2.26
N LEU A 70 -7.89 -3.66 -1.26
CA LEU A 70 -6.51 -3.15 -1.21
C LEU A 70 -5.49 -4.27 -1.04
N VAL A 71 -5.83 -5.33 -0.31
CA VAL A 71 -4.91 -6.43 -0.03
C VAL A 71 -5.01 -7.57 -1.04
N GLN A 72 -5.89 -7.46 -2.02
CA GLN A 72 -5.99 -8.44 -3.11
C GLN A 72 -5.04 -8.07 -4.23
N PRO A 73 -4.47 -9.06 -4.94
CA PRO A 73 -3.67 -8.77 -6.14
C PRO A 73 -4.50 -8.00 -7.16
N PRO A 74 -3.86 -7.12 -7.92
CA PRO A 74 -4.55 -6.40 -8.98
C PRO A 74 -5.08 -7.31 -10.08
#